data_79d12fa99ccbb5606ab0d582e1402f66
#
_entry.id   79d12fa99ccbb5606ab0d582e1402f66
#
_cell.length_a   1.000
_cell.length_b   1.000
_cell.length_c   1.000
_cell.angle_alpha   90.00
_cell.angle_beta   90.00
_cell.angle_gamma   90.00
#
_symmetry.space_group_name_H-M   'P 1'
#
loop_
_entity.id
_entity.type
_entity.pdbx_description
1 polymer ?
#
loop_
_entity_poly.entity_id
_entity_poly.type
_entity_poly.pdbx_seq_one_letter_code
_entity_poly.pdbx_strand_id
1 'polypeptide(L)'
;FGDNLDVSANLVLGKEINQIGIRDDDSMNSRARSVLQTLSSAIRVGSPIASLSVGQRQTVAIARTLLNDPQLILLDEPTAALSVMQSAEVLAYIKRLRSEGRSVVMVCHDLPDVFAVSDRIVVIRQGHVTGVHRTVETSYEEIIAEIAGVTTEHEYEEIAENPKFDSMVRQRKLIDR
;
A
#
# COMPACT_ATOMS: atom_id res chain seq x y z
N PHE A 1 -2.29 -16.29 7.81
CA PHE A 1 -3.73 -16.60 7.78
C PHE A 1 -3.99 -18.03 8.26
N GLY A 2 -5.14 -18.23 8.93
CA GLY A 2 -5.68 -19.57 9.16
C GLY A 2 -6.56 -19.95 7.96
N ASP A 3 -6.08 -20.86 7.11
CA ASP A 3 -6.75 -21.19 5.83
C ASP A 3 -8.13 -21.82 6.00
N ASN A 4 -8.40 -22.42 7.16
CA ASN A 4 -9.68 -23.02 7.55
C ASN A 4 -10.66 -22.03 8.21
N LEU A 5 -10.28 -20.75 8.33
CA LEU A 5 -11.09 -19.72 8.95
C LEU A 5 -11.69 -18.81 7.87
N ASP A 6 -12.79 -18.15 8.20
CA ASP A 6 -13.35 -17.08 7.38
C ASP A 6 -12.56 -15.76 7.50
N VAL A 7 -12.92 -14.77 6.69
CA VAL A 7 -12.28 -13.45 6.70
C VAL A 7 -12.41 -12.80 8.07
N SER A 8 -13.58 -12.84 8.70
CA SER A 8 -13.81 -12.23 10.00
C SER A 8 -12.88 -12.79 11.07
N ALA A 9 -12.82 -14.12 11.19
CA ALA A 9 -11.95 -14.79 12.15
C ALA A 9 -10.47 -14.50 11.87
N ASN A 10 -10.06 -14.44 10.59
CA ASN A 10 -8.69 -14.08 10.23
C ASN A 10 -8.32 -12.64 10.58
N LEU A 11 -9.26 -11.69 10.47
CA LEU A 11 -9.02 -10.30 10.83
C LEU A 11 -8.70 -10.14 12.32
N VAL A 12 -9.38 -10.88 13.18
CA VAL A 12 -9.25 -10.76 14.64
C VAL A 12 -8.30 -11.79 15.25
N LEU A 13 -7.76 -12.71 14.46
CA LEU A 13 -6.86 -13.76 14.92
C LEU A 13 -5.66 -13.21 15.70
N GLY A 14 -5.52 -13.64 16.96
CA GLY A 14 -4.47 -13.19 17.89
C GLY A 14 -4.74 -11.80 18.50
N LYS A 15 -5.95 -11.26 18.36
CA LYS A 15 -6.38 -9.95 18.87
C LYS A 15 -7.71 -10.03 19.63
N GLU A 16 -7.94 -11.14 20.26
CA GLU A 16 -9.17 -11.40 20.99
C GLU A 16 -9.29 -10.41 22.17
N ILE A 17 -10.29 -9.55 22.10
CA ILE A 17 -10.61 -8.63 23.22
C ILE A 17 -11.34 -9.46 24.26
N ASN A 18 -10.65 -9.88 25.29
CA ASN A 18 -11.24 -10.50 26.46
C ASN A 18 -11.64 -9.43 27.49
N GLN A 19 -12.89 -8.99 27.46
CA GLN A 19 -13.47 -8.34 28.62
C GLN A 19 -14.05 -9.42 29.54
N ILE A 20 -13.42 -9.60 30.70
CA ILE A 20 -13.88 -10.52 31.76
C ILE A 20 -14.07 -11.98 31.26
N GLY A 21 -13.20 -12.46 30.35
CA GLY A 21 -13.27 -13.84 29.86
C GLY A 21 -14.39 -14.13 28.84
N ILE A 22 -15.11 -13.11 28.36
CA ILE A 22 -16.13 -13.24 27.33
C ILE A 22 -15.63 -12.53 26.06
N ARG A 23 -15.62 -13.26 24.93
CA ARG A 23 -15.33 -12.71 23.60
C ARG A 23 -16.46 -11.78 23.20
N ASP A 24 -16.14 -10.52 22.90
CA ASP A 24 -17.07 -9.61 22.24
C ASP A 24 -16.98 -9.76 20.71
N ASP A 25 -17.52 -10.85 20.22
CA ASP A 25 -17.49 -11.20 18.79
C ASP A 25 -18.31 -10.20 17.95
N ASP A 26 -19.32 -9.55 18.51
CA ASP A 26 -20.20 -8.63 17.78
C ASP A 26 -19.52 -7.29 17.51
N SER A 27 -18.84 -6.70 18.49
CA SER A 27 -18.09 -5.45 18.29
C SER A 27 -16.89 -5.66 17.37
N MET A 28 -16.18 -6.78 17.51
CA MET A 28 -15.06 -7.17 16.65
C MET A 28 -15.49 -7.37 15.20
N ASN A 29 -16.58 -8.09 14.97
CA ASN A 29 -17.16 -8.30 13.64
C ASN A 29 -17.64 -6.99 13.00
N SER A 30 -18.27 -6.11 13.78
CA SER A 30 -18.73 -4.80 13.33
C SER A 30 -17.54 -3.94 12.85
N ARG A 31 -16.47 -3.89 13.64
CA ARG A 31 -15.24 -3.15 13.31
C ARG A 31 -14.54 -3.74 12.10
N ALA A 32 -14.42 -5.06 12.03
CA ALA A 32 -13.84 -5.77 10.88
C ALA A 32 -14.61 -5.47 9.58
N ARG A 33 -15.93 -5.48 9.62
CA ARG A 33 -16.79 -5.11 8.48
C ARG A 33 -16.56 -3.67 8.04
N SER A 34 -16.52 -2.73 8.98
CA SER A 34 -16.30 -1.31 8.68
C SER A 34 -14.95 -1.08 7.97
N VAL A 35 -13.88 -1.68 8.48
CA VAL A 35 -12.55 -1.55 7.86
C VAL A 35 -12.51 -2.20 6.48
N LEU A 36 -13.06 -3.40 6.32
CA LEU A 36 -13.11 -4.07 5.02
C LEU A 36 -13.94 -3.28 3.99
N GLN A 37 -15.10 -2.77 4.37
CA GLN A 37 -15.94 -1.97 3.48
C GLN A 37 -15.24 -0.70 2.98
N THR A 38 -14.35 -0.16 3.80
CA THR A 38 -13.53 1.01 3.42
C THR A 38 -12.45 0.66 2.39
N LEU A 39 -11.92 -0.57 2.45
CA LEU A 39 -10.84 -1.04 1.55
C LEU A 39 -11.35 -1.78 0.32
N SER A 40 -12.46 -2.48 0.41
CA SER A 40 -13.08 -3.19 -0.71
C SER A 40 -14.51 -3.62 -0.38
N SER A 41 -15.45 -3.19 -1.18
CA SER A 41 -16.86 -3.62 -1.08
C SER A 41 -17.10 -5.06 -1.58
N ALA A 42 -16.12 -5.65 -2.29
CA ALA A 42 -16.24 -6.97 -2.92
C ALA A 42 -15.98 -8.14 -1.95
N ILE A 43 -15.36 -7.90 -0.79
CA ILE A 43 -14.99 -8.94 0.16
C ILE A 43 -16.05 -9.06 1.25
N ARG A 44 -16.66 -10.25 1.34
CA ARG A 44 -17.61 -10.57 2.42
C ARG A 44 -16.89 -11.15 3.62
N VAL A 45 -17.18 -10.65 4.81
CA VAL A 45 -16.54 -11.10 6.08
C VAL A 45 -16.73 -12.57 6.39
N GLY A 46 -17.83 -13.18 5.96
CA GLY A 46 -18.12 -14.63 6.13
C GLY A 46 -17.52 -15.53 5.03
N SER A 47 -16.79 -14.98 4.06
CA SER A 47 -16.17 -15.81 3.02
C SER A 47 -14.97 -16.57 3.59
N PRO A 48 -14.77 -17.87 3.22
CA PRO A 48 -13.54 -18.59 3.55
C PRO A 48 -12.33 -17.86 2.96
N ILE A 49 -11.26 -17.65 3.73
CA ILE A 49 -10.05 -16.98 3.25
C ILE A 49 -9.42 -17.71 2.05
N ALA A 50 -9.52 -19.05 2.03
CA ALA A 50 -9.02 -19.88 0.95
C ALA A 50 -9.71 -19.63 -0.41
N SER A 51 -10.96 -19.10 -0.40
CA SER A 51 -11.70 -18.78 -1.62
C SER A 51 -11.32 -17.45 -2.23
N LEU A 52 -10.53 -16.64 -1.54
CA LEU A 52 -10.13 -15.31 -1.99
C LEU A 52 -8.95 -15.36 -2.97
N SER A 53 -8.96 -14.45 -3.95
CA SER A 53 -7.78 -14.21 -4.80
C SER A 53 -6.59 -13.69 -3.98
N VAL A 54 -5.40 -13.72 -4.56
CA VAL A 54 -4.19 -13.19 -3.92
C VAL A 54 -4.38 -11.71 -3.53
N GLY A 55 -4.91 -10.89 -4.44
CA GLY A 55 -5.20 -9.48 -4.17
C GLY A 55 -6.22 -9.26 -3.05
N GLN A 56 -7.29 -10.06 -3.03
CA GLN A 56 -8.28 -9.98 -1.95
C GLN A 56 -7.67 -10.37 -0.59
N ARG A 57 -6.80 -11.38 -0.54
CA ARG A 57 -6.06 -11.72 0.67
C ARG A 57 -5.13 -10.59 1.12
N GLN A 58 -4.47 -9.91 0.18
CA GLN A 58 -3.67 -8.72 0.47
C GLN A 58 -4.51 -7.61 1.11
N THR A 59 -5.69 -7.34 0.57
CA THR A 59 -6.65 -6.37 1.14
C THR A 59 -7.06 -6.74 2.57
N VAL A 60 -7.30 -8.04 2.84
CA VAL A 60 -7.60 -8.52 4.21
C VAL A 60 -6.39 -8.35 5.14
N ALA A 61 -5.16 -8.56 4.66
CA ALA A 61 -3.94 -8.34 5.44
C ALA A 61 -3.81 -6.85 5.86
N ILE A 62 -4.06 -5.93 4.93
CA ILE A 62 -4.08 -4.49 5.22
C ILE A 62 -5.18 -4.17 6.25
N ALA A 63 -6.40 -4.67 6.04
CA ALA A 63 -7.51 -4.47 6.96
C ALA A 63 -7.18 -4.93 8.40
N ARG A 64 -6.51 -6.10 8.52
CA ARG A 64 -6.06 -6.63 9.81
C ARG A 64 -5.11 -5.69 10.55
N THR A 65 -4.20 -5.05 9.83
CA THR A 65 -3.26 -4.07 10.41
C THR A 65 -4.00 -2.88 11.01
N LEU A 66 -5.08 -2.45 10.38
CA LEU A 66 -5.84 -1.26 10.74
C LEU A 66 -6.79 -1.43 11.91
N LEU A 67 -7.15 -2.66 12.26
CA LEU A 67 -8.07 -2.94 13.37
C LEU A 67 -7.57 -2.44 14.72
N ASN A 68 -6.26 -2.25 14.89
CA ASN A 68 -5.66 -1.77 16.14
C ASN A 68 -5.57 -0.25 16.27
N ASP A 69 -6.10 0.48 15.29
CA ASP A 69 -6.01 1.94 15.28
C ASP A 69 -4.56 2.48 15.39
N PRO A 70 -3.62 1.99 14.59
CA PRO A 70 -2.21 2.32 14.73
C PRO A 70 -1.95 3.77 14.37
N GLN A 71 -0.99 4.41 15.06
CA GLN A 71 -0.48 5.75 14.70
C GLN A 71 0.55 5.69 13.57
N LEU A 72 1.28 4.57 13.47
CA LEU A 72 2.26 4.27 12.43
C LEU A 72 1.90 2.97 11.74
N ILE A 73 1.84 3.00 10.42
CA ILE A 73 1.51 1.85 9.57
C ILE A 73 2.69 1.60 8.63
N LEU A 74 3.14 0.35 8.60
CA LEU A 74 4.19 -0.11 7.68
C LEU A 74 3.54 -0.99 6.62
N LEU A 75 3.72 -0.65 5.36
CA LEU A 75 3.20 -1.37 4.19
C LEU A 75 4.36 -1.80 3.30
N ASP A 76 4.45 -3.08 3.04
CA ASP A 76 5.43 -3.66 2.13
C ASP A 76 4.71 -4.12 0.86
N GLU A 77 5.05 -3.50 -0.28
CA GLU A 77 4.47 -3.76 -1.60
C GLU A 77 2.93 -3.87 -1.59
N PRO A 78 2.20 -2.87 -1.05
CA PRO A 78 0.77 -3.03 -0.79
C PRO A 78 -0.09 -3.18 -2.05
N THR A 79 0.41 -2.79 -3.21
CA THR A 79 -0.30 -2.80 -4.50
C THR A 79 0.18 -3.87 -5.48
N ALA A 80 1.30 -4.56 -5.21
CA ALA A 80 1.98 -5.44 -6.16
C ALA A 80 1.13 -6.60 -6.73
N ALA A 81 0.17 -7.13 -5.96
CA ALA A 81 -0.67 -8.26 -6.36
C ALA A 81 -2.13 -7.86 -6.65
N LEU A 82 -2.39 -6.56 -6.80
CA LEU A 82 -3.72 -6.02 -6.95
C LEU A 82 -4.04 -5.69 -8.41
N SER A 83 -5.33 -5.71 -8.75
CA SER A 83 -5.83 -5.09 -9.99
C SER A 83 -5.74 -3.56 -9.88
N VAL A 84 -5.78 -2.87 -11.02
CA VAL A 84 -5.76 -1.39 -11.08
C VAL A 84 -6.82 -0.77 -10.16
N MET A 85 -8.04 -1.32 -10.15
CA MET A 85 -9.12 -0.83 -9.27
C MET A 85 -8.79 -1.03 -7.79
N GLN A 86 -8.27 -2.19 -7.42
CA GLN A 86 -7.90 -2.49 -6.03
C GLN A 86 -6.70 -1.63 -5.58
N SER A 87 -5.72 -1.41 -6.44
CA SER A 87 -4.61 -0.49 -6.16
C SER A 87 -5.11 0.92 -5.88
N ALA A 88 -6.02 1.43 -6.72
CA ALA A 88 -6.63 2.74 -6.51
C ALA A 88 -7.39 2.84 -5.16
N GLU A 89 -8.11 1.80 -4.76
CA GLU A 89 -8.79 1.73 -3.45
C GLU A 89 -7.77 1.79 -2.29
N VAL A 90 -6.68 1.03 -2.37
CA VAL A 90 -5.61 1.04 -1.35
C VAL A 90 -4.92 2.40 -1.27
N LEU A 91 -4.57 3.01 -2.41
CA LEU A 91 -3.93 4.32 -2.46
C LEU A 91 -4.87 5.43 -1.91
N ALA A 92 -6.15 5.39 -2.26
CA ALA A 92 -7.15 6.31 -1.70
C ALA A 92 -7.24 6.15 -0.16
N TYR A 93 -7.15 4.92 0.33
CA TYR A 93 -7.15 4.65 1.76
C TYR A 93 -5.88 5.18 2.45
N ILE A 94 -4.70 5.03 1.85
CA ILE A 94 -3.45 5.61 2.37
C ILE A 94 -3.56 7.14 2.49
N LYS A 95 -4.11 7.81 1.47
CA LYS A 95 -4.38 9.25 1.50
C LYS A 95 -5.32 9.64 2.65
N ARG A 96 -6.34 8.83 2.90
CA ARG A 96 -7.26 9.05 4.01
C ARG A 96 -6.57 8.90 5.36
N LEU A 97 -5.78 7.85 5.59
CA LEU A 97 -5.01 7.67 6.83
C LEU A 97 -4.12 8.87 7.12
N ARG A 98 -3.44 9.39 6.10
CA ARG A 98 -2.66 10.62 6.19
C ARG A 98 -3.51 11.82 6.60
N SER A 99 -4.70 12.02 5.99
CA SER A 99 -5.60 13.12 6.34
C SER A 99 -6.16 13.02 7.77
N GLU A 100 -6.21 11.82 8.33
CA GLU A 100 -6.55 11.53 9.73
C GLU A 100 -5.36 11.73 10.69
N GLY A 101 -4.20 12.20 10.20
CA GLY A 101 -3.00 12.48 11.01
C GLY A 101 -2.15 11.24 11.33
N ARG A 102 -2.34 10.12 10.63
CA ARG A 102 -1.54 8.90 10.82
C ARG A 102 -0.29 8.94 9.95
N SER A 103 0.75 8.28 10.43
CA SER A 103 1.99 8.10 9.69
C SER A 103 1.97 6.76 8.93
N VAL A 104 2.36 6.81 7.65
CA VAL A 104 2.48 5.61 6.82
C VAL A 104 3.88 5.56 6.24
N VAL A 105 4.54 4.42 6.37
CA VAL A 105 5.78 4.08 5.66
C VAL A 105 5.43 2.98 4.65
N MET A 106 5.66 3.25 3.38
CA MET A 106 5.38 2.32 2.30
C MET A 106 6.67 1.95 1.58
N VAL A 107 6.94 0.67 1.44
CA VAL A 107 7.96 0.15 0.51
C VAL A 107 7.22 -0.23 -0.77
N CYS A 108 7.65 0.32 -1.88
CA CYS A 108 7.00 0.11 -3.18
C CYS A 108 8.01 0.36 -4.30
N HIS A 109 7.95 -0.45 -5.35
CA HIS A 109 8.77 -0.28 -6.56
C HIS A 109 7.98 0.38 -7.70
N ASP A 110 6.65 0.53 -7.55
CA ASP A 110 5.81 1.27 -8.50
C ASP A 110 5.85 2.76 -8.18
N LEU A 111 6.66 3.50 -8.93
CA LEU A 111 6.84 4.93 -8.69
C LEU A 111 5.58 5.77 -8.90
N PRO A 112 4.69 5.51 -9.87
CA PRO A 112 3.37 6.14 -9.94
C PRO A 112 2.62 6.10 -8.61
N ASP A 113 2.55 4.94 -7.96
CA ASP A 113 1.90 4.77 -6.66
C ASP A 113 2.59 5.58 -5.56
N VAL A 114 3.94 5.54 -5.54
CA VAL A 114 4.76 6.33 -4.59
C VAL A 114 4.46 7.82 -4.72
N PHE A 115 4.53 8.38 -5.93
CA PHE A 115 4.27 9.80 -6.16
C PHE A 115 2.82 10.19 -5.88
N ALA A 116 1.87 9.26 -6.05
CA ALA A 116 0.47 9.52 -5.81
C ALA A 116 0.13 9.77 -4.32
N VAL A 117 0.87 9.17 -3.38
CA VAL A 117 0.46 9.15 -1.95
C VAL A 117 1.50 9.69 -0.99
N SER A 118 2.79 9.72 -1.34
CA SER A 118 3.87 10.07 -0.42
C SER A 118 4.12 11.58 -0.31
N ASP A 119 4.51 12.04 0.87
CA ASP A 119 5.04 13.39 1.11
C ASP A 119 6.56 13.43 0.93
N ARG A 120 7.20 12.29 1.21
CA ARG A 120 8.66 12.12 1.14
C ARG A 120 9.00 10.78 0.52
N ILE A 121 10.04 10.78 -0.29
CA ILE A 121 10.59 9.58 -0.93
C ILE A 121 11.99 9.38 -0.39
N VAL A 122 12.28 8.16 0.06
CA VAL A 122 13.61 7.74 0.48
C VAL A 122 14.11 6.71 -0.52
N VAL A 123 15.19 7.01 -1.21
CA VAL A 123 15.83 6.09 -2.14
C VAL A 123 16.86 5.25 -1.41
N ILE A 124 16.71 3.93 -1.53
CA ILE A 124 17.65 2.96 -0.96
C ILE A 124 18.28 2.17 -2.11
N ARG A 125 19.61 2.19 -2.18
CA ARG A 125 20.38 1.49 -3.19
C ARG A 125 21.55 0.76 -2.54
N GLN A 126 21.71 -0.53 -2.85
CA GLN A 126 22.81 -1.37 -2.32
C GLN A 126 22.93 -1.31 -0.78
N GLY A 127 21.80 -1.27 -0.08
CA GLY A 127 21.75 -1.24 1.38
C GLY A 127 22.01 0.13 2.03
N HIS A 128 22.15 1.19 1.25
CA HIS A 128 22.38 2.55 1.73
C HIS A 128 21.27 3.49 1.27
N VAL A 129 20.94 4.47 2.12
CA VAL A 129 20.10 5.61 1.72
C VAL A 129 20.96 6.53 0.85
N THR A 130 20.54 6.72 -0.41
CA THR A 130 21.20 7.59 -1.38
C THR A 130 20.58 8.96 -1.43
N GLY A 131 19.27 9.08 -1.19
CA GLY A 131 18.58 10.36 -1.16
C GLY A 131 17.32 10.34 -0.32
N VAL A 132 16.93 11.55 0.10
CA VAL A 132 15.68 11.83 0.81
C VAL A 132 15.04 13.06 0.18
N HIS A 133 13.96 12.89 -0.53
CA HIS A 133 13.31 13.92 -1.32
C HIS A 133 11.92 14.27 -0.76
N ARG A 134 11.52 15.53 -0.90
CA ARG A 134 10.11 15.89 -0.79
C ARG A 134 9.45 15.65 -2.14
N THR A 135 8.34 14.93 -2.15
CA THR A 135 7.66 14.52 -3.39
C THR A 135 7.30 15.70 -4.29
N VAL A 136 6.99 16.86 -3.69
CA VAL A 136 6.64 18.10 -4.42
C VAL A 136 7.85 18.85 -4.97
N GLU A 137 9.07 18.51 -4.56
CA GLU A 137 10.33 19.19 -4.90
C GLU A 137 11.23 18.35 -5.80
N THR A 138 10.82 17.11 -6.13
CA THR A 138 11.57 16.18 -6.98
C THR A 138 10.75 15.74 -8.18
N SER A 139 11.44 15.17 -9.17
CA SER A 139 10.81 14.64 -10.37
C SER A 139 10.90 13.11 -10.41
N TYR A 140 10.09 12.54 -11.29
CA TYR A 140 10.10 11.11 -11.56
C TYR A 140 11.45 10.65 -12.12
N GLU A 141 11.99 11.50 -13.00
CA GLU A 141 13.26 11.31 -13.69
C GLU A 141 14.43 11.31 -12.69
N GLU A 142 14.44 12.25 -11.74
CA GLU A 142 15.45 12.34 -10.69
C GLU A 142 15.47 11.07 -9.83
N ILE A 143 14.31 10.60 -9.39
CA ILE A 143 14.22 9.39 -8.57
C ILE A 143 14.69 8.15 -9.34
N ILE A 144 14.32 8.01 -10.62
CA ILE A 144 14.79 6.88 -11.46
C ILE A 144 16.30 6.94 -11.65
N ALA A 145 16.86 8.11 -11.97
CA ALA A 145 18.29 8.30 -12.14
C ALA A 145 19.06 7.90 -10.86
N GLU A 146 18.57 8.29 -9.71
CA GLU A 146 19.17 7.95 -8.43
C GLU A 146 19.08 6.45 -8.13
N ILE A 147 17.92 5.79 -8.38
CA ILE A 147 17.76 4.34 -8.24
C ILE A 147 18.73 3.61 -9.18
N ALA A 148 18.89 4.06 -10.42
CA ALA A 148 19.82 3.51 -11.40
C ALA A 148 21.29 3.79 -11.03
N GLY A 149 21.55 4.82 -10.22
CA GLY A 149 22.88 5.26 -9.85
C GLY A 149 23.58 6.05 -10.94
N VAL A 150 22.80 6.77 -11.74
CA VAL A 150 23.30 7.64 -12.79
C VAL A 150 23.90 8.89 -12.16
N THR A 151 25.16 9.13 -12.45
CA THR A 151 25.91 10.27 -11.86
C THR A 151 26.29 11.32 -12.91
N THR A 152 26.08 11.02 -14.19
CA THR A 152 26.45 11.92 -15.28
C THR A 152 25.26 12.21 -16.20
N GLU A 153 25.25 13.40 -16.80
CA GLU A 153 24.22 13.87 -17.75
C GLU A 153 24.09 12.94 -18.96
N HIS A 154 25.20 12.36 -19.39
CA HIS A 154 25.25 11.44 -20.54
C HIS A 154 24.60 10.07 -20.25
N GLU A 155 24.79 9.51 -19.05
CA GLU A 155 24.13 8.26 -18.61
C GLU A 155 22.63 8.48 -18.44
N TYR A 156 22.21 9.71 -18.10
CA TYR A 156 20.80 10.07 -17.98
C TYR A 156 20.11 10.07 -19.35
N GLU A 157 20.74 10.62 -20.39
CA GLU A 157 20.21 10.62 -21.76
C GLU A 157 19.98 9.22 -22.28
N GLU A 158 20.90 8.27 -22.02
CA GLU A 158 20.78 6.87 -22.44
C GLU A 158 19.58 6.17 -21.75
N ILE A 159 19.30 6.50 -20.49
CA ILE A 159 18.12 5.97 -19.79
C ILE A 159 16.83 6.64 -20.30
N ALA A 160 16.84 7.94 -20.55
CA ALA A 160 15.69 8.68 -21.04
C ALA A 160 15.25 8.23 -22.44
N GLU A 161 16.17 7.76 -23.28
CA GLU A 161 15.88 7.19 -24.60
C GLU A 161 15.33 5.75 -24.55
N ASN A 162 15.32 5.12 -23.36
CA ASN A 162 14.81 3.76 -23.22
C ASN A 162 13.27 3.73 -23.38
N PRO A 163 12.70 2.90 -24.29
CA PRO A 163 11.25 2.84 -24.53
C PRO A 163 10.43 2.49 -23.28
N LYS A 164 11.02 1.77 -22.30
CA LYS A 164 10.36 1.46 -21.02
C LYS A 164 10.21 2.72 -20.16
N PHE A 165 11.21 3.61 -20.18
CA PHE A 165 11.16 4.87 -19.46
C PHE A 165 10.03 5.76 -19.99
N ASP A 166 9.93 5.92 -21.31
CA ASP A 166 8.88 6.71 -21.95
C ASP A 166 7.47 6.17 -21.65
N SER A 167 7.30 4.84 -21.56
CA SER A 167 6.02 4.21 -21.19
C SER A 167 5.61 4.52 -19.73
N MET A 168 6.56 4.55 -18.81
CA MET A 168 6.33 4.87 -17.39
C MET A 168 5.95 6.34 -17.20
N VAL A 169 6.62 7.25 -17.92
CA VAL A 169 6.31 8.69 -17.90
C VAL A 169 4.93 8.99 -18.52
N ARG A 170 4.55 8.25 -19.57
CA ARG A 170 3.23 8.41 -20.20
C ARG A 170 2.08 7.93 -19.31
N GLN A 171 2.26 6.87 -18.53
CA GLN A 171 1.23 6.42 -17.58
C GLN A 171 0.88 7.48 -16.55
N ARG A 172 1.85 8.27 -16.08
CA ARG A 172 1.61 9.39 -15.15
C ARG A 172 0.68 10.44 -15.74
N LYS A 173 0.87 10.85 -16.99
CA LYS A 173 0.05 11.88 -17.65
C LYS A 173 -1.43 11.49 -17.82
N LEU A 174 -1.76 10.19 -17.65
CA LEU A 174 -3.14 9.68 -17.67
C LEU A 174 -3.80 9.71 -16.28
N ILE A 175 -3.01 9.76 -15.21
CA ILE A 175 -3.49 9.79 -13.82
C ILE A 175 -3.74 11.23 -13.35
N ASP A 176 -3.02 12.21 -13.93
CA ASP A 176 -3.13 13.64 -13.61
C ASP A 176 -4.27 14.36 -14.38
N ARG A 177 -5.11 13.62 -15.13
CA ARG A 177 -6.32 14.10 -15.82
C ARG A 177 -7.59 13.53 -15.20
#